data_cbf82c71964b9c8535aaca23775ebf63
#
_entry.id   cbf82c71964b9c8535aaca23775ebf63
#
_cell.length_a   1.000
_cell.length_b   1.000
_cell.length_c   1.000
_cell.angle_alpha   90.00
_cell.angle_beta   90.00
_cell.angle_gamma   90.00
#
_symmetry.space_group_name_H-M   'P 1'
#
loop_
_entity.id
_entity.type
_entity.pdbx_description
1 polymer ?
#
loop_
_entity_poly.entity_id
_entity_poly.type
_entity_poly.pdbx_seq_one_letter_code
_entity_poly.pdbx_strand_id
1 'polypeptide(L)'
;MRISIFSVNDHHPRLPRTVPQLYAQVMSQCELAERLGYDTFFCAGHHFHEYGVVPVPAVMLSALAQRTRRIRLGTAISILTFHDPRRIAESYAMLDMMSGGRL
;
A
#
# COMPACT_ATOMS: atom_id res chain seq x y z
N MET A 1 16.36 15.65 -5.88
CA MET A 1 16.34 14.18 -5.73
C MET A 1 15.00 13.81 -5.11
N ARG A 2 14.32 12.77 -5.60
CA ARG A 2 13.08 12.24 -4.99
C ARG A 2 13.43 10.98 -4.22
N ILE A 3 12.96 10.89 -2.97
CA ILE A 3 13.18 9.73 -2.11
C ILE A 3 11.82 9.13 -1.77
N SER A 4 11.69 7.84 -1.94
CA SER A 4 10.46 7.09 -1.70
C SER A 4 10.67 6.00 -0.66
N ILE A 5 9.57 5.54 -0.07
CA ILE A 5 9.58 4.39 0.84
C ILE A 5 8.92 3.21 0.15
N PHE A 6 9.50 2.05 0.32
CA PHE A 6 8.91 0.77 -0.07
C PHE A 6 8.62 -0.05 1.19
N SER A 7 7.36 -0.36 1.42
CA SER A 7 6.93 -1.24 2.50
C SER A 7 6.63 -2.63 1.94
N VAL A 8 7.40 -3.61 2.38
CA VAL A 8 7.19 -5.03 2.03
C VAL A 8 5.95 -5.60 2.72
N ASN A 9 5.51 -4.98 3.82
CA ASN A 9 4.36 -5.38 4.63
C ASN A 9 4.52 -6.78 5.26
N ASP A 10 5.76 -7.12 5.64
CA ASP A 10 6.06 -8.42 6.22
C ASP A 10 5.45 -8.59 7.61
N HIS A 11 4.73 -9.69 7.78
CA HIS A 11 4.27 -10.21 9.05
C HIS A 11 5.02 -11.48 9.40
N HIS A 12 5.91 -11.42 10.38
CA HIS A 12 6.65 -12.60 10.81
C HIS A 12 5.88 -13.31 11.95
N PRO A 13 5.47 -14.58 11.79
CA PRO A 13 4.62 -15.26 12.78
C PRO A 13 5.31 -15.43 14.16
N ARG A 14 6.63 -15.33 14.22
CA ARG A 14 7.40 -15.40 15.48
C ARG A 14 7.44 -14.06 16.25
N LEU A 15 6.98 -12.98 15.63
CA LEU A 15 6.89 -11.69 16.30
C LEU A 15 5.54 -11.56 17.02
N PRO A 16 5.49 -10.89 18.17
CA PRO A 16 4.24 -10.74 18.94
C PRO A 16 3.22 -9.80 18.28
N ARG A 17 3.51 -9.29 17.09
CA ARG A 17 2.64 -8.37 16.34
C ARG A 17 1.56 -9.12 15.60
N THR A 18 0.30 -8.74 15.78
CA THR A 18 -0.83 -9.28 15.01
C THR A 18 -0.95 -8.60 13.63
N VAL A 19 -1.67 -9.24 12.68
CA VAL A 19 -1.93 -8.66 11.37
C VAL A 19 -2.66 -7.30 11.42
N PRO A 20 -3.72 -7.12 12.25
CA PRO A 20 -4.32 -5.80 12.42
C PRO A 20 -3.35 -4.72 12.93
N GLN A 21 -2.44 -5.10 13.84
CA GLN A 21 -1.39 -4.18 14.30
C GLN A 21 -0.41 -3.81 13.20
N LEU A 22 -0.04 -4.77 12.34
CA LEU A 22 0.77 -4.48 11.16
C LEU A 22 0.08 -3.45 10.25
N TYR A 23 -1.20 -3.65 9.92
CA TYR A 23 -1.93 -2.71 9.07
C TYR A 23 -1.96 -1.30 9.69
N ALA A 24 -2.24 -1.19 10.98
CA ALA A 24 -2.20 0.09 11.69
C ALA A 24 -0.81 0.75 11.63
N GLN A 25 0.26 -0.04 11.78
CA GLN A 25 1.64 0.45 11.69
C GLN A 25 2.00 0.92 10.28
N VAL A 26 1.60 0.17 9.24
CA VAL A 26 1.83 0.58 7.83
C VAL A 26 1.14 1.92 7.54
N MET A 27 -0.09 2.10 8.03
CA MET A 27 -0.80 3.37 7.90
C MET A 27 -0.05 4.51 8.60
N SER A 28 0.38 4.30 9.84
CA SER A 28 1.16 5.31 10.59
C SER A 28 2.51 5.61 9.95
N GLN A 29 3.18 4.62 9.37
CA GLN A 29 4.43 4.82 8.62
C GLN A 29 4.23 5.68 7.38
N CYS A 30 3.14 5.48 6.64
CA CYS A 30 2.81 6.30 5.48
C CYS A 30 2.53 7.76 5.88
N GLU A 31 1.77 7.98 6.95
CA GLU A 31 1.53 9.32 7.50
C GLU A 31 2.83 10.00 7.94
N LEU A 32 3.73 9.25 8.58
CA LEU A 32 5.03 9.75 8.97
C LEU A 32 5.89 10.09 7.74
N ALA A 33 5.90 9.22 6.72
CA ALA A 33 6.59 9.46 5.47
C ALA A 33 6.12 10.77 4.80
N GLU A 34 4.82 11.01 4.78
CA GLU A 34 4.27 12.27 4.28
C GLU A 34 4.77 13.49 5.08
N ARG A 35 4.77 13.39 6.42
CA ARG A 35 5.27 14.50 7.27
C ARG A 35 6.75 14.78 7.05
N LEU A 36 7.54 13.74 6.80
CA LEU A 36 8.99 13.85 6.55
C LEU A 36 9.32 14.26 5.11
N GLY A 37 8.32 14.40 4.22
CA GLY A 37 8.51 14.88 2.86
C GLY A 37 8.98 13.82 1.85
N TYR A 38 8.73 12.55 2.12
CA TYR A 38 8.96 11.51 1.10
C TYR A 38 8.02 11.69 -0.08
N ASP A 39 8.52 11.35 -1.28
CA ASP A 39 7.80 11.55 -2.55
C ASP A 39 6.67 10.51 -2.72
N THR A 40 6.98 9.24 -2.54
CA THR A 40 6.05 8.15 -2.80
C THR A 40 6.14 7.07 -1.72
N PHE A 41 5.01 6.50 -1.36
CA PHE A 41 4.92 5.31 -0.54
C PHE A 41 4.47 4.13 -1.40
N PHE A 42 5.36 3.14 -1.58
CA PHE A 42 5.08 1.91 -2.30
C PHE A 42 4.65 0.80 -1.35
N CYS A 43 3.57 0.12 -1.70
CA CYS A 43 3.00 -0.99 -0.97
C CYS A 43 3.20 -2.30 -1.74
N ALA A 44 3.90 -3.26 -1.16
CA ALA A 44 4.02 -4.60 -1.72
C ALA A 44 2.72 -5.38 -1.62
N GLY A 45 2.47 -6.22 -2.61
CA GLY A 45 1.40 -7.22 -2.58
C GLY A 45 1.96 -8.64 -2.62
N HIS A 46 1.43 -9.52 -1.77
CA HIS A 46 1.79 -10.94 -1.73
C HIS A 46 0.53 -11.79 -1.64
N HIS A 47 0.52 -12.91 -2.36
CA HIS A 47 -0.59 -13.86 -2.35
C HIS A 47 -0.12 -15.19 -1.77
N PHE A 48 -0.97 -15.80 -0.92
CA PHE A 48 -0.76 -17.14 -0.36
C PHE A 48 0.63 -17.33 0.26
N HIS A 49 1.14 -16.28 0.90
CA HIS A 49 2.47 -16.27 1.49
C HIS A 49 2.37 -16.06 3.01
N GLU A 50 3.19 -16.82 3.76
CA GLU A 50 3.15 -16.81 5.22
C GLU A 50 3.45 -15.43 5.82
N TYR A 51 4.35 -14.68 5.19
CA TYR A 51 4.79 -13.38 5.69
C TYR A 51 4.08 -12.20 5.03
N GLY A 52 3.62 -12.36 3.81
CA GLY A 52 3.00 -11.28 3.03
C GLY A 52 1.50 -11.27 3.21
N VAL A 53 1.00 -10.39 4.05
CA VAL A 53 -0.41 -10.34 4.46
C VAL A 53 -1.22 -9.21 3.79
N VAL A 54 -0.70 -8.63 2.71
CA VAL A 54 -1.43 -7.66 1.90
C VAL A 54 -1.67 -8.24 0.49
N PRO A 55 -2.71 -9.06 0.32
CA PRO A 55 -3.00 -9.68 -0.98
C PRO A 55 -3.60 -8.71 -1.99
N VAL A 56 -4.22 -7.62 -1.52
CA VAL A 56 -4.87 -6.62 -2.38
C VAL A 56 -4.31 -5.23 -2.07
N PRO A 57 -3.20 -4.83 -2.70
CA PRO A 57 -2.58 -3.52 -2.47
C PRO A 57 -3.55 -2.35 -2.66
N ALA A 58 -4.49 -2.42 -3.61
CA ALA A 58 -5.48 -1.38 -3.84
C ALA A 58 -6.32 -1.06 -2.60
N VAL A 59 -6.66 -2.07 -1.78
CA VAL A 59 -7.41 -1.87 -0.52
C VAL A 59 -6.56 -1.11 0.50
N MET A 60 -5.31 -1.51 0.68
CA MET A 60 -4.39 -0.82 1.59
C MET A 60 -4.15 0.62 1.13
N LEU A 61 -3.85 0.81 -0.15
CA LEU A 61 -3.61 2.14 -0.72
C LEU A 61 -4.83 3.05 -0.63
N SER A 62 -6.05 2.50 -0.74
CA SER A 62 -7.29 3.28 -0.54
C SER A 62 -7.41 3.80 0.89
N ALA A 63 -7.07 2.98 1.88
CA ALA A 63 -7.03 3.41 3.28
C ALA A 63 -5.96 4.49 3.51
N LEU A 64 -4.76 4.32 2.93
CA LEU A 64 -3.68 5.31 2.99
C LEU A 64 -4.06 6.62 2.32
N ALA A 65 -4.78 6.57 1.19
CA ALA A 65 -5.25 7.75 0.47
C ALA A 65 -6.14 8.63 1.33
N GLN A 66 -6.95 8.06 2.21
CA GLN A 66 -7.83 8.81 3.11
C GLN A 66 -7.09 9.42 4.30
N ARG A 67 -5.92 8.90 4.66
CA ARG A 67 -5.10 9.35 5.79
C ARG A 67 -4.00 10.32 5.41
N THR A 68 -3.72 10.46 4.12
CA THR A 68 -2.66 11.32 3.57
C THR A 68 -3.24 12.33 2.58
N ARG A 69 -2.47 13.37 2.22
CA ARG A 69 -2.93 14.44 1.32
C ARG A 69 -1.98 14.75 0.18
N ARG A 70 -0.70 14.47 0.31
CA ARG A 70 0.34 14.89 -0.65
C ARG A 70 1.19 13.75 -1.18
N ILE A 71 1.58 12.80 -0.31
CA ILE A 71 2.45 11.68 -0.69
C ILE A 71 1.80 10.87 -1.81
N ARG A 72 2.57 10.52 -2.82
CA ARG A 72 2.12 9.63 -3.88
C ARG A 72 2.04 8.21 -3.36
N LEU A 73 1.15 7.45 -3.96
CA LEU A 73 0.88 6.06 -3.59
C LEU A 73 1.21 5.16 -4.77
N GLY A 74 1.79 4.01 -4.51
CA GLY A 74 2.13 3.09 -5.58
C GLY A 74 2.12 1.64 -5.13
N THR A 75 1.97 0.74 -6.09
CA THR A 75 2.15 -0.69 -5.86
C THR A 75 3.56 -1.10 -6.26
N ALA A 76 4.10 -2.09 -5.56
CA ALA A 76 5.36 -2.70 -5.91
C ALA A 76 5.38 -4.17 -5.46
N ILE A 77 4.60 -4.97 -6.15
CA ILE A 77 3.85 -4.79 -7.39
C ILE A 77 2.36 -5.16 -7.22
N SER A 78 1.56 -4.93 -8.25
CA SER A 78 0.26 -5.59 -8.43
C SER A 78 0.46 -6.78 -9.37
N ILE A 79 0.18 -8.00 -8.89
CA ILE A 79 0.43 -9.23 -9.66
C ILE A 79 -0.73 -9.46 -10.63
N LEU A 80 -0.59 -8.96 -11.85
CA LEU A 80 -1.68 -8.94 -12.84
C LEU A 80 -2.17 -10.33 -13.24
N THR A 81 -1.30 -11.33 -13.21
CA THR A 81 -1.63 -12.71 -13.61
C THR A 81 -2.69 -13.38 -12.71
N PHE A 82 -2.93 -12.85 -11.53
CA PHE A 82 -3.96 -13.35 -10.61
C PHE A 82 -5.29 -12.63 -10.73
N HIS A 83 -5.41 -11.68 -11.63
CA HIS A 83 -6.56 -10.79 -11.68
C HIS A 83 -7.14 -10.65 -13.10
N ASP A 84 -8.45 -10.43 -13.19
CA ASP A 84 -9.07 -9.92 -14.41
C ASP A 84 -8.55 -8.49 -14.67
N PRO A 85 -7.95 -8.20 -15.84
CA PRO A 85 -7.37 -6.90 -16.13
C PRO A 85 -8.39 -5.76 -16.07
N ARG A 86 -9.66 -6.03 -16.35
CA ARG A 86 -10.75 -5.04 -16.24
C ARG A 86 -10.96 -4.63 -14.79
N ARG A 87 -10.96 -5.61 -13.86
CA ARG A 87 -11.10 -5.35 -12.43
C ARG A 87 -9.92 -4.57 -11.87
N ILE A 88 -8.73 -4.85 -12.33
CA ILE A 88 -7.54 -4.09 -11.97
C ILE A 88 -7.68 -2.64 -12.44
N ALA A 89 -8.03 -2.43 -13.71
CA ALA A 89 -8.20 -1.08 -14.27
C ALA A 89 -9.26 -0.27 -13.50
N GLU A 90 -10.42 -0.86 -13.23
CA GLU A 90 -11.49 -0.22 -12.45
C GLU A 90 -11.04 0.15 -11.03
N SER A 91 -10.38 -0.79 -10.34
CA SER A 91 -9.95 -0.59 -8.94
C SER A 91 -8.92 0.52 -8.82
N TYR A 92 -7.92 0.55 -9.70
CA TYR A 92 -6.88 1.57 -9.66
C TYR A 92 -7.34 2.92 -10.19
N ALA A 93 -8.23 2.96 -11.20
CA ALA A 93 -8.86 4.19 -11.63
C ALA A 93 -9.69 4.83 -10.50
N MET A 94 -10.47 4.00 -9.78
CA MET A 94 -11.23 4.46 -8.62
C MET A 94 -10.32 4.97 -7.52
N LEU A 95 -9.25 4.24 -7.21
CA LEU A 95 -8.26 4.66 -6.20
C LEU A 95 -7.58 5.98 -6.60
N ASP A 96 -7.21 6.14 -7.87
CA ASP A 96 -6.59 7.39 -8.35
C ASP A 96 -7.52 8.58 -8.14
N MET A 97 -8.80 8.45 -8.51
CA MET A 97 -9.80 9.48 -8.25
C MET A 97 -9.99 9.76 -6.75
N MET A 98 -10.08 8.73 -5.91
CA MET A 98 -10.23 8.87 -4.45
C MET A 98 -9.01 9.51 -3.79
N SER A 99 -7.84 9.31 -4.35
CA SER A 99 -6.59 9.89 -3.85
C SER A 99 -6.32 11.32 -4.36
N GLY A 100 -7.11 11.78 -5.34
CA GLY A 100 -6.89 13.07 -6.00
C GLY A 100 -5.70 13.06 -6.97
N GLY A 101 -5.52 11.97 -7.73
CA GLY A 101 -4.47 11.83 -8.73
C GLY A 101 -3.09 11.54 -8.17
N ARG A 102 -3.01 10.84 -7.04
CA ARG A 102 -1.74 10.54 -6.36
C ARG A 102 -1.23 9.11 -6.56
N LEU A 103 -1.94 8.29 -7.34
CA LEU A 103 -1.52 6.92 -7.65
C LEU A 103 -0.41 6.88 -8.70
#